data_3328785f47d1b2f7aa59cbc5d4bbead2
#
_entry.id   3328785f47d1b2f7aa59cbc5d4bbead2
#
_cell.length_a   1.000
_cell.length_b   1.000
_cell.length_c   1.000
_cell.angle_alpha   90.00
_cell.angle_beta   90.00
_cell.angle_gamma   90.00
#
_symmetry.space_group_name_H-M   'P 1'
#
loop_
_entity.id
_entity.type
_entity.pdbx_description
1 polymer ?
#
loop_
_entity_poly.entity_id
_entity_poly.type
_entity_poly.pdbx_seq_one_letter_code
_entity_poly.pdbx_strand_id
1 'polypeptide(L)'
;MKKQKPIYAWHFLNWDARGQVILRDGSPVPKAGETLKVEGPIIPCSHGLHASVNPLDACGFAPGSYITRVRLSGEIVAHGEDKHAASERTILYGFEASKVLRLFACWCIRNTKLADGRTVWDLLTDERSRKAVETAERFANGNATKAELAAARAVAWAAA
;
A
#
# COMPACT_ATOMS: atom_id res chain seq x y z
N MET A 1 -30.73 -15.54 -4.00
CA MET A 1 -29.28 -15.60 -4.24
C MET A 1 -28.59 -16.08 -2.98
N LYS A 2 -27.67 -17.07 -3.05
CA LYS A 2 -26.87 -17.48 -1.89
C LYS A 2 -25.92 -16.34 -1.51
N LYS A 3 -26.01 -15.84 -0.27
CA LYS A 3 -25.03 -14.84 0.24
C LYS A 3 -23.63 -15.44 0.19
N GLN A 4 -22.73 -14.81 -0.53
CA GLN A 4 -21.32 -15.18 -0.53
C GLN A 4 -20.73 -14.94 0.86
N LYS A 5 -19.73 -15.75 1.25
CA LYS A 5 -19.00 -15.53 2.50
C LYS A 5 -18.21 -14.23 2.40
N PRO A 6 -18.23 -13.37 3.43
CA PRO A 6 -17.42 -12.17 3.44
C PRO A 6 -15.92 -12.48 3.31
N ILE A 7 -15.20 -11.59 2.63
CA ILE A 7 -13.74 -11.64 2.47
C ILE A 7 -13.11 -10.52 3.28
N TYR A 8 -12.12 -10.84 4.09
CA TYR A 8 -11.30 -9.85 4.79
C TYR A 8 -10.08 -9.50 3.94
N ALA A 9 -9.92 -8.22 3.63
CA ALA A 9 -8.96 -7.74 2.66
C ALA A 9 -8.29 -6.44 3.12
N TRP A 10 -7.35 -5.95 2.31
CA TRP A 10 -6.62 -4.71 2.52
C TRP A 10 -6.92 -3.74 1.40
N HIS A 11 -7.00 -2.44 1.75
CA HIS A 11 -7.22 -1.38 0.78
C HIS A 11 -6.43 -0.14 1.21
N PHE A 12 -5.74 0.48 0.25
CA PHE A 12 -4.98 1.71 0.48
C PHE A 12 -5.81 2.94 0.11
N LEU A 13 -5.60 3.99 0.87
CA LEU A 13 -6.23 5.30 0.71
C LEU A 13 -5.20 6.38 0.46
N ASN A 14 -5.65 7.51 -0.02
CA ASN A 14 -4.81 8.67 -0.28
C ASN A 14 -4.99 9.74 0.80
N TRP A 15 -4.17 10.80 0.68
CA TRP A 15 -4.25 12.02 1.46
C TRP A 15 -4.62 13.18 0.54
N ASP A 16 -5.51 14.04 0.98
CA ASP A 16 -5.76 15.30 0.29
C ASP A 16 -4.67 16.35 0.62
N ALA A 17 -4.76 17.52 -0.02
CA ALA A 17 -3.82 18.63 0.21
C ALA A 17 -3.85 19.20 1.64
N ARG A 18 -4.89 18.87 2.42
CA ARG A 18 -5.06 19.30 3.82
C ARG A 18 -4.55 18.25 4.80
N GLY A 19 -4.04 17.12 4.31
CA GLY A 19 -3.59 15.99 5.14
C GLY A 19 -4.74 15.15 5.72
N GLN A 20 -5.91 15.16 5.09
CA GLN A 20 -7.03 14.29 5.44
C GLN A 20 -7.02 13.04 4.57
N VAL A 21 -7.34 11.89 5.17
CA VAL A 21 -7.45 10.62 4.42
C VAL A 21 -8.76 10.64 3.61
N ILE A 22 -8.65 10.33 2.34
CA ILE A 22 -9.76 10.35 1.38
C ILE A 22 -9.85 9.04 0.58
N LEU A 23 -11.04 8.73 0.08
CA LEU A 23 -11.25 7.69 -0.92
C LEU A 23 -10.66 8.12 -2.28
N ARG A 24 -10.59 7.19 -3.22
CA ARG A 24 -10.00 7.45 -4.55
C ARG A 24 -10.74 8.55 -5.34
N ASP A 25 -12.03 8.69 -5.13
CA ASP A 25 -12.90 9.71 -5.73
C ASP A 25 -12.85 11.07 -5.01
N GLY A 26 -12.03 11.19 -3.97
CA GLY A 26 -11.90 12.39 -3.15
C GLY A 26 -12.94 12.50 -2.03
N SER A 27 -13.87 11.56 -1.92
CA SER A 27 -14.88 11.58 -0.84
C SER A 27 -14.28 11.20 0.52
N PRO A 28 -14.92 11.62 1.63
CA PRO A 28 -14.49 11.27 2.98
C PRO A 28 -14.50 9.76 3.21
N VAL A 29 -13.53 9.28 3.99
CA VAL A 29 -13.48 7.86 4.40
C VAL A 29 -14.55 7.60 5.44
N PRO A 30 -15.40 6.57 5.28
CA PRO A 30 -16.35 6.16 6.30
C PRO A 30 -15.66 5.79 7.62
N LYS A 31 -16.38 5.97 8.72
CA LYS A 31 -15.87 5.56 10.04
C LYS A 31 -15.74 4.03 10.13
N ALA A 32 -14.92 3.57 11.07
CA ALA A 32 -14.83 2.14 11.37
C ALA A 32 -16.22 1.58 11.72
N GLY A 33 -16.57 0.44 11.12
CA GLY A 33 -17.88 -0.19 11.21
C GLY A 33 -18.87 0.23 10.12
N GLU A 34 -18.67 1.35 9.45
CA GLU A 34 -19.54 1.81 8.37
C GLU A 34 -19.25 1.06 7.07
N THR A 35 -20.30 0.84 6.28
CA THR A 35 -20.25 0.08 5.03
C THR A 35 -20.58 0.97 3.84
N LEU A 36 -19.63 1.07 2.92
CA LEU A 36 -19.88 1.60 1.58
C LEU A 36 -20.66 0.58 0.76
N LYS A 37 -21.57 1.07 -0.08
CA LYS A 37 -22.35 0.23 -1.02
C LYS A 37 -22.32 0.87 -2.41
N VAL A 38 -22.31 -0.01 -3.41
CA VAL A 38 -22.53 0.36 -4.82
C VAL A 38 -23.63 -0.51 -5.39
N GLU A 39 -24.45 0.09 -6.23
CA GLU A 39 -25.55 -0.58 -6.93
C GLU A 39 -25.14 -0.94 -8.36
N GLY A 40 -25.80 -1.92 -8.95
CA GLY A 40 -25.53 -2.40 -10.30
C GLY A 40 -24.53 -3.55 -10.35
N PRO A 41 -24.22 -4.05 -11.56
CA PRO A 41 -23.35 -5.20 -11.74
C PRO A 41 -21.91 -4.87 -11.32
N ILE A 42 -21.26 -5.78 -10.60
CA ILE A 42 -19.87 -5.61 -10.19
C ILE A 42 -18.94 -6.00 -11.33
N ILE A 43 -18.20 -5.02 -11.84
CA ILE A 43 -17.24 -5.18 -12.95
C ILE A 43 -15.86 -4.81 -12.45
N PRO A 44 -14.97 -5.79 -12.24
CA PRO A 44 -13.60 -5.52 -11.77
C PRO A 44 -12.89 -4.48 -12.63
N CYS A 45 -12.12 -3.59 -12.00
CA CYS A 45 -11.43 -2.43 -12.59
C CYS A 45 -12.33 -1.32 -13.14
N SER A 46 -13.64 -1.51 -13.22
CA SER A 46 -14.60 -0.52 -13.74
C SER A 46 -15.62 -0.10 -12.68
N HIS A 47 -16.34 -1.06 -12.09
CA HIS A 47 -17.40 -0.77 -11.13
C HIS A 47 -17.34 -1.74 -9.96
N GLY A 48 -17.28 -1.20 -8.74
CA GLY A 48 -17.22 -1.97 -7.49
C GLY A 48 -16.23 -1.42 -6.48
N LEU A 49 -16.29 -1.95 -5.28
CA LEU A 49 -15.44 -1.59 -4.16
C LEU A 49 -14.28 -2.59 -4.06
N HIS A 50 -13.09 -2.17 -4.46
CA HIS A 50 -11.92 -3.05 -4.59
C HIS A 50 -11.15 -3.20 -3.29
N ALA A 51 -10.55 -4.40 -3.12
CA ALA A 51 -9.54 -4.69 -2.10
C ALA A 51 -8.77 -5.98 -2.44
N SER A 52 -7.61 -6.20 -1.82
CA SER A 52 -6.76 -7.39 -2.00
C SER A 52 -6.63 -8.16 -0.69
N VAL A 53 -6.69 -9.48 -0.77
CA VAL A 53 -6.56 -10.36 0.41
C VAL A 53 -5.14 -10.25 0.99
N ASN A 54 -4.14 -10.27 0.11
CA ASN A 54 -2.75 -10.08 0.47
C ASN A 54 -2.41 -8.59 0.52
N PRO A 55 -1.80 -8.07 1.60
CA PRO A 55 -1.42 -6.66 1.71
C PRO A 55 -0.37 -6.23 0.68
N LEU A 56 0.48 -7.14 0.19
CA LEU A 56 1.46 -6.82 -0.85
C LEU A 56 0.79 -6.56 -2.20
N ASP A 57 -0.23 -7.34 -2.54
CA ASP A 57 -1.03 -7.10 -3.75
C ASP A 57 -1.76 -5.76 -3.64
N ALA A 58 -2.31 -5.45 -2.45
CA ALA A 58 -2.92 -4.15 -2.19
C ALA A 58 -1.94 -2.98 -2.40
N CYS A 59 -0.64 -3.14 -2.06
CA CYS A 59 0.41 -2.16 -2.32
C CYS A 59 0.55 -1.81 -3.80
N GLY A 60 0.37 -2.78 -4.71
CA GLY A 60 0.42 -2.57 -6.16
C GLY A 60 -0.63 -1.57 -6.67
N PHE A 61 -1.70 -1.36 -5.92
CA PHE A 61 -2.80 -0.46 -6.24
C PHE A 61 -2.88 0.78 -5.33
N ALA A 62 -1.89 0.97 -4.45
CA ALA A 62 -1.91 1.99 -3.42
C ALA A 62 -1.79 3.41 -3.99
N PRO A 63 -2.79 4.30 -3.79
CA PRO A 63 -2.68 5.71 -4.17
C PRO A 63 -1.89 6.52 -3.14
N GLY A 64 -1.72 6.01 -1.95
CA GLY A 64 -1.04 6.64 -0.82
C GLY A 64 -0.64 5.62 0.24
N SER A 65 -0.27 6.09 1.41
CA SER A 65 0.30 5.26 2.49
C SER A 65 -0.66 4.91 3.62
N TYR A 66 -1.91 5.36 3.57
CA TYR A 66 -2.88 4.98 4.60
C TYR A 66 -3.53 3.64 4.23
N ILE A 67 -3.29 2.61 5.03
CA ILE A 67 -3.83 1.28 4.80
C ILE A 67 -5.05 1.02 5.68
N THR A 68 -6.08 0.38 5.11
CA THR A 68 -7.27 -0.06 5.84
C THR A 68 -7.47 -1.56 5.76
N ARG A 69 -7.86 -2.16 6.88
CA ARG A 69 -8.44 -3.50 6.90
C ARG A 69 -9.92 -3.37 6.60
N VAL A 70 -10.42 -4.13 5.64
CA VAL A 70 -11.80 -4.06 5.18
C VAL A 70 -12.44 -5.45 5.15
N ARG A 71 -13.77 -5.46 5.19
CA ARG A 71 -14.58 -6.64 4.93
C ARG A 71 -15.40 -6.39 3.66
N LEU A 72 -15.18 -7.21 2.65
CA LEU A 72 -15.98 -7.25 1.44
C LEU A 72 -17.19 -8.16 1.64
N SER A 73 -18.37 -7.74 1.18
CA SER A 73 -19.63 -8.48 1.26
C SER A 73 -20.57 -8.14 0.10
N GLY A 74 -21.75 -8.73 0.09
CA GLY A 74 -22.68 -8.61 -1.03
C GLY A 74 -22.27 -9.49 -2.21
N GLU A 75 -22.34 -8.95 -3.42
CA GLU A 75 -21.77 -9.59 -4.61
C GLU A 75 -20.25 -9.37 -4.59
N ILE A 76 -19.48 -10.44 -4.75
CA ILE A 76 -18.00 -10.39 -4.77
C ILE A 76 -17.51 -11.08 -6.03
N VAL A 77 -16.70 -10.37 -6.80
CA VAL A 77 -16.07 -10.84 -8.05
C VAL A 77 -14.56 -10.79 -7.89
N ALA A 78 -13.89 -11.93 -8.09
CA ALA A 78 -12.43 -11.99 -8.15
C ALA A 78 -11.93 -11.44 -9.49
N HIS A 79 -10.76 -10.80 -9.47
CA HIS A 79 -10.04 -10.36 -10.66
C HIS A 79 -8.58 -10.81 -10.55
N GLY A 80 -8.22 -11.81 -11.35
CA GLY A 80 -6.95 -12.50 -11.16
C GLY A 80 -6.84 -13.14 -9.77
N GLU A 81 -5.62 -13.21 -9.26
CA GLU A 81 -5.31 -13.74 -7.92
C GLU A 81 -5.10 -12.61 -6.90
N ASP A 82 -4.97 -11.37 -7.36
CA ASP A 82 -4.43 -10.24 -6.60
C ASP A 82 -5.51 -9.33 -5.99
N LYS A 83 -6.73 -9.30 -6.53
CA LYS A 83 -7.79 -8.41 -6.02
C LYS A 83 -9.21 -8.93 -6.21
N HIS A 84 -10.11 -8.33 -5.45
CA HIS A 84 -11.55 -8.55 -5.50
C HIS A 84 -12.28 -7.22 -5.65
N ALA A 85 -13.41 -7.22 -6.33
CA ALA A 85 -14.38 -6.15 -6.36
C ALA A 85 -15.67 -6.63 -5.69
N ALA A 86 -16.31 -5.77 -4.88
CA ALA A 86 -17.52 -6.13 -4.17
C ALA A 86 -18.58 -5.01 -4.22
N SER A 87 -19.85 -5.37 -4.02
CA SER A 87 -20.92 -4.39 -3.90
C SER A 87 -20.94 -3.68 -2.53
N GLU A 88 -20.32 -4.29 -1.52
CA GLU A 88 -20.25 -3.74 -0.17
C GLU A 88 -18.82 -3.84 0.39
N ARG A 89 -18.35 -2.77 1.05
CA ARG A 89 -17.06 -2.73 1.75
C ARG A 89 -17.19 -2.01 3.08
N THR A 90 -16.99 -2.74 4.18
CA THR A 90 -16.97 -2.20 5.53
C THR A 90 -15.54 -1.87 5.93
N ILE A 91 -15.27 -0.65 6.40
CA ILE A 91 -13.99 -0.29 7.00
C ILE A 91 -13.95 -0.88 8.43
N LEU A 92 -12.93 -1.66 8.75
CA LEU A 92 -12.75 -2.23 10.08
C LEU A 92 -11.83 -1.37 10.95
N TYR A 93 -10.68 -1.03 10.42
CA TYR A 93 -9.71 -0.09 10.99
C TYR A 93 -8.73 0.35 9.90
N GLY A 94 -7.92 1.36 10.20
CA GLY A 94 -6.86 1.83 9.31
C GLY A 94 -5.76 2.55 10.09
N PHE A 95 -4.59 2.68 9.46
CA PHE A 95 -3.45 3.39 10.03
C PHE A 95 -2.51 3.89 8.93
N GLU A 96 -1.69 4.88 9.29
CA GLU A 96 -0.63 5.39 8.44
C GLU A 96 0.53 4.38 8.37
N ALA A 97 0.85 3.91 7.17
CA ALA A 97 1.80 2.83 6.95
C ALA A 97 3.16 3.27 6.38
N SER A 98 3.41 4.57 6.17
CA SER A 98 4.66 5.06 5.55
C SER A 98 5.93 4.52 6.21
N LYS A 99 5.92 4.43 7.55
CA LYS A 99 7.06 3.89 8.30
C LYS A 99 7.31 2.42 7.97
N VAL A 100 6.27 1.59 8.10
CA VAL A 100 6.40 0.14 7.89
C VAL A 100 6.71 -0.18 6.44
N LEU A 101 6.07 0.52 5.49
CA LEU A 101 6.33 0.34 4.07
C LEU A 101 7.78 0.70 3.70
N ARG A 102 8.31 1.78 4.26
CA ARG A 102 9.71 2.18 4.06
C ARG A 102 10.69 1.17 4.63
N LEU A 103 10.46 0.72 5.88
CA LEU A 103 11.30 -0.31 6.50
C LEU A 103 11.21 -1.63 5.74
N PHE A 104 10.03 -2.00 5.25
CA PHE A 104 9.85 -3.20 4.43
C PHE A 104 10.62 -3.11 3.12
N ALA A 105 10.57 -1.96 2.42
CA ALA A 105 11.36 -1.75 1.20
C ALA A 105 12.87 -1.88 1.46
N CYS A 106 13.38 -1.28 2.54
CA CYS A 106 14.79 -1.42 2.93
C CYS A 106 15.14 -2.87 3.30
N TRP A 107 14.24 -3.56 4.00
CA TRP A 107 14.40 -4.96 4.34
C TRP A 107 14.47 -5.85 3.08
N CYS A 108 13.61 -5.61 2.09
CA CYS A 108 13.66 -6.33 0.82
C CYS A 108 15.02 -6.18 0.12
N ILE A 109 15.55 -4.95 0.07
CA ILE A 109 16.87 -4.69 -0.53
C ILE A 109 17.96 -5.51 0.15
N ARG A 110 17.92 -5.66 1.49
CA ARG A 110 18.94 -6.33 2.28
C ARG A 110 18.79 -7.85 2.32
N ASN A 111 17.57 -8.37 2.17
CA ASN A 111 17.27 -9.77 2.51
C ASN A 111 16.72 -10.60 1.35
N THR A 112 16.13 -9.98 0.32
CA THR A 112 15.60 -10.74 -0.82
C THR A 112 16.76 -11.28 -1.65
N LYS A 113 16.85 -12.61 -1.73
CA LYS A 113 17.85 -13.28 -2.53
C LYS A 113 17.44 -13.36 -4.00
N LEU A 114 18.37 -13.04 -4.86
CA LEU A 114 18.29 -13.21 -6.30
C LEU A 114 18.61 -14.66 -6.70
N ALA A 115 18.43 -14.99 -7.96
CA ALA A 115 18.67 -16.35 -8.48
C ALA A 115 20.12 -16.84 -8.28
N ASP A 116 21.09 -15.93 -8.21
CA ASP A 116 22.51 -16.22 -7.97
C ASP A 116 22.89 -16.25 -6.47
N GLY A 117 21.89 -16.11 -5.57
CA GLY A 117 22.07 -16.13 -4.11
C GLY A 117 22.49 -14.79 -3.49
N ARG A 118 22.83 -13.78 -4.28
CA ARG A 118 23.10 -12.41 -3.80
C ARG A 118 21.83 -11.70 -3.43
N THR A 119 21.93 -10.67 -2.61
CA THR A 119 20.84 -9.74 -2.34
C THR A 119 20.94 -8.52 -3.27
N VAL A 120 19.86 -7.73 -3.33
CA VAL A 120 19.91 -6.42 -4.00
C VAL A 120 20.98 -5.51 -3.36
N TRP A 121 21.16 -5.62 -2.03
CA TRP A 121 22.21 -4.90 -1.30
C TRP A 121 23.62 -5.24 -1.79
N ASP A 122 23.89 -6.48 -2.13
CA ASP A 122 25.18 -6.92 -2.65
C ASP A 122 25.46 -6.35 -4.05
N LEU A 123 24.41 -6.03 -4.80
CA LEU A 123 24.51 -5.38 -6.12
C LEU A 123 24.69 -3.88 -6.05
N LEU A 124 24.35 -3.23 -4.92
CA LEU A 124 24.56 -1.80 -4.74
C LEU A 124 26.05 -1.52 -4.51
N THR A 125 26.83 -1.42 -5.59
CA THR A 125 28.27 -1.11 -5.53
C THR A 125 28.55 0.37 -5.29
N ASP A 126 27.61 1.27 -5.68
CA ASP A 126 27.72 2.70 -5.42
C ASP A 126 27.34 3.03 -3.98
N GLU A 127 28.28 3.65 -3.26
CA GLU A 127 28.11 4.02 -1.86
C GLU A 127 26.96 5.02 -1.64
N ARG A 128 26.66 5.89 -2.63
CA ARG A 128 25.55 6.84 -2.58
C ARG A 128 24.20 6.11 -2.52
N SER A 129 24.06 5.05 -3.29
CA SER A 129 22.85 4.19 -3.27
C SER A 129 22.69 3.48 -1.93
N ARG A 130 23.76 2.91 -1.37
CA ARG A 130 23.73 2.32 -0.02
C ARG A 130 23.36 3.34 1.05
N LYS A 131 23.96 4.52 1.01
CA LYS A 131 23.66 5.61 1.95
C LYS A 131 22.21 6.09 1.85
N ALA A 132 21.59 6.05 0.67
CA ALA A 132 20.18 6.38 0.52
C ALA A 132 19.27 5.39 1.24
N VAL A 133 19.56 4.07 1.17
CA VAL A 133 18.85 3.03 1.92
C VAL A 133 19.01 3.22 3.43
N GLU A 134 20.24 3.42 3.90
CA GLU A 134 20.52 3.66 5.33
C GLU A 134 19.84 4.93 5.86
N THR A 135 19.83 6.00 5.06
CA THR A 135 19.11 7.23 5.42
C THR A 135 17.61 7.01 5.46
N ALA A 136 17.06 6.18 4.56
CA ALA A 136 15.63 5.81 4.58
C ALA A 136 15.25 5.01 5.83
N GLU A 137 16.11 4.09 6.28
CA GLU A 137 15.93 3.35 7.53
C GLU A 137 15.99 4.29 8.76
N ARG A 138 17.01 5.17 8.80
CA ARG A 138 17.15 6.17 9.86
C ARG A 138 15.92 7.09 9.92
N PHE A 139 15.46 7.59 8.78
CA PHE A 139 14.27 8.44 8.71
C PHE A 139 13.02 7.69 9.21
N ALA A 140 12.80 6.44 8.80
CA ALA A 140 11.68 5.65 9.27
C ALA A 140 11.70 5.43 10.80
N ASN A 141 12.89 5.39 11.40
CA ASN A 141 13.09 5.24 12.84
C ASN A 141 13.17 6.58 13.61
N GLY A 142 12.94 7.72 12.93
CA GLY A 142 12.98 9.04 13.54
C GLY A 142 14.39 9.61 13.76
N ASN A 143 15.43 8.98 13.17
CA ASN A 143 16.85 9.31 13.34
C ASN A 143 17.44 10.08 12.13
N ALA A 144 16.59 10.58 11.25
CA ALA A 144 16.95 11.48 10.16
C ALA A 144 15.78 12.40 9.82
N THR A 145 16.08 13.55 9.24
CA THR A 145 15.09 14.55 8.81
C THR A 145 14.58 14.28 7.40
N LYS A 146 13.45 14.92 7.05
CA LYS A 146 12.95 14.92 5.65
C LYS A 146 13.97 15.49 4.67
N ALA A 147 14.73 16.49 5.07
CA ALA A 147 15.76 17.11 4.24
C ALA A 147 16.91 16.14 3.95
N GLU A 148 17.41 15.43 4.97
CA GLU A 148 18.45 14.41 4.80
C GLU A 148 17.98 13.27 3.88
N LEU A 149 16.72 12.80 4.06
CA LEU A 149 16.14 11.78 3.18
C LEU A 149 16.05 12.27 1.73
N ALA A 150 15.58 13.51 1.50
CA ALA A 150 15.46 14.07 0.17
C ALA A 150 16.84 14.24 -0.50
N ALA A 151 17.84 14.75 0.24
CA ALA A 151 19.19 14.90 -0.26
C ALA A 151 19.83 13.55 -0.63
N ALA A 152 19.71 12.53 0.24
CA ALA A 152 20.26 11.20 -0.03
C ALA A 152 19.63 10.55 -1.28
N ARG A 153 18.32 10.72 -1.47
CA ARG A 153 17.60 10.23 -2.66
C ARG A 153 18.05 10.95 -3.94
N ALA A 154 18.20 12.28 -3.90
CA ALA A 154 18.65 13.05 -5.05
C ALA A 154 20.06 12.64 -5.50
N VAL A 155 20.97 12.43 -4.54
CA VAL A 155 22.36 11.99 -4.81
C VAL A 155 22.40 10.57 -5.38
N ALA A 156 21.59 9.66 -4.86
CA ALA A 156 21.49 8.28 -5.39
C ALA A 156 20.87 8.24 -6.80
N TRP A 157 19.86 9.07 -7.05
CA TRP A 157 19.25 9.20 -8.38
C TRP A 157 20.22 9.72 -9.44
N ALA A 158 21.08 10.67 -9.07
CA ALA A 158 22.11 11.21 -9.97
C ALA A 158 23.27 10.22 -10.23
N ALA A 159 23.31 9.10 -9.51
CA ALA A 159 24.31 8.04 -9.64
C ALA A 159 23.84 6.84 -10.50
N ALA A 160 22.54 6.78 -10.83
CA ALA A 160 21.93 5.71 -11.60
C ALA A 160 21.90 6.04 -13.10
#